data_12f96745a8378d217fedf460f98cfc11
#
_entry.id   12f96745a8378d217fedf460f98cfc11
#
_cell.length_a   1.000
_cell.length_b   1.000
_cell.length_c   1.000
_cell.angle_alpha   90.00
_cell.angle_beta   90.00
_cell.angle_gamma   90.00
#
_symmetry.space_group_name_H-M   'P 1'
#
loop_
_entity.id
_entity.type
_entity.pdbx_description
1 polymer ?
#
loop_
_entity_poly.entity_id
_entity_poly.type
_entity_poly.pdbx_seq_one_letter_code
_entity_poly.pdbx_strand_id
1 'polypeptide(L)'
;MAYDRLVTRWDPVQPRHVRQAAAEYDRLGQDEFLARHHFGPATAYLLILDDKRYDSKAILGVAYQYATGRPLGPHDFSGGVHGAAGVLRSLGFEIANIRDRGPAT
;
A
#
# COMPACT_ATOMS: atom_id res chain seq x y z
N MET A 1 -14.00 -17.93 19.94
CA MET A 1 -13.74 -17.54 19.58
C MET A 1 -13.33 -16.71 19.21
N ALA A 2 -13.09 -16.77 19.08
CA ALA A 2 -12.64 -16.04 18.68
C ALA A 2 -12.40 -15.24 18.34
N TYR A 3 -12.34 -15.15 18.19
CA TYR A 3 -12.03 -14.38 17.97
C TYR A 3 -12.06 -13.48 17.56
N ASP A 4 -12.15 -13.67 17.32
CA ASP A 4 -12.18 -12.97 17.08
C ASP A 4 -11.99 -12.02 16.84
N ARG A 5 -12.17 -11.91 16.51
CA ARG A 5 -11.89 -10.89 16.50
C ARG A 5 -11.14 -10.27 15.62
N LEU A 6 -10.54 -10.60 15.20
CA LEU A 6 -9.47 -10.02 14.50
C LEU A 6 -9.53 -10.13 13.04
N VAL A 7 -10.67 -10.43 12.47
CA VAL A 7 -10.84 -10.45 11.03
C VAL A 7 -10.97 -9.00 10.60
N THR A 8 -10.13 -8.55 9.68
CA THR A 8 -10.20 -7.19 9.16
C THR A 8 -10.38 -7.23 7.67
N ARG A 9 -10.66 -6.08 7.07
CA ARG A 9 -10.79 -5.99 5.62
C ARG A 9 -9.51 -6.42 4.91
N TRP A 10 -8.37 -6.32 5.60
CA TRP A 10 -7.09 -6.62 4.98
C TRP A 10 -6.73 -8.10 4.99
N ASP A 11 -7.50 -8.93 5.69
CA ASP A 11 -7.20 -10.35 5.79
C ASP A 11 -7.05 -11.06 4.45
N PRO A 12 -7.81 -10.72 3.39
CA PRO A 12 -7.61 -11.39 2.11
C PRO A 12 -6.33 -10.98 1.40
N VAL A 13 -5.73 -9.85 1.80
CA VAL A 13 -4.57 -9.32 1.08
C VAL A 13 -3.33 -10.08 1.50
N GLN A 14 -2.64 -10.65 0.52
CA GLN A 14 -1.44 -11.42 0.74
C GLN A 14 -0.25 -10.73 0.07
N PRO A 15 0.99 -11.08 0.43
CA PRO A 15 2.14 -10.47 -0.24
C PRO A 15 2.09 -10.53 -1.76
N ARG A 16 1.56 -11.62 -2.32
CA ARG A 16 1.48 -11.72 -3.78
C ARG A 16 0.59 -10.64 -4.40
N HIS A 17 -0.45 -10.21 -3.69
CA HIS A 17 -1.32 -9.16 -4.19
C HIS A 17 -0.60 -7.81 -4.19
N VAL A 18 0.23 -7.58 -3.19
CA VAL A 18 1.05 -6.37 -3.14
C VAL A 18 2.03 -6.37 -4.32
N ARG A 19 2.63 -7.52 -4.61
CA ARG A 19 3.55 -7.62 -5.74
C ARG A 19 2.84 -7.45 -7.08
N GLN A 20 1.60 -7.92 -7.18
CA GLN A 20 0.80 -7.69 -8.39
C GLN A 20 0.53 -6.20 -8.59
N ALA A 21 0.19 -5.50 -7.51
CA ALA A 21 -0.02 -4.05 -7.60
C ALA A 21 1.26 -3.33 -7.99
N ALA A 22 2.39 -3.74 -7.41
CA ALA A 22 3.68 -3.13 -7.75
C ALA A 22 4.04 -3.38 -9.21
N ALA A 23 3.74 -4.56 -9.73
CA ALA A 23 4.01 -4.86 -11.14
C ALA A 23 3.16 -3.99 -12.07
N GLU A 24 1.92 -3.73 -11.69
CA GLU A 24 1.07 -2.83 -12.47
C GLU A 24 1.63 -1.41 -12.43
N TYR A 25 2.08 -0.96 -11.25
CA TYR A 25 2.68 0.35 -11.08
C TYR A 25 3.92 0.48 -11.99
N ASP A 26 4.75 -0.55 -12.03
CA ASP A 26 5.94 -0.54 -12.86
C ASP A 26 5.58 -0.47 -14.34
N ARG A 27 4.52 -1.16 -14.74
CA ARG A 27 4.12 -1.18 -16.15
C ARG A 27 3.51 0.13 -16.59
N LEU A 28 2.69 0.75 -15.74
CA LEU A 28 1.99 1.97 -16.11
C LEU A 28 2.78 3.24 -15.82
N GLY A 29 3.66 3.20 -14.82
CA GLY A 29 4.30 4.39 -14.30
C GLY A 29 3.45 5.05 -13.23
N GLN A 30 4.09 5.86 -12.39
CA GLN A 30 3.42 6.45 -11.24
C GLN A 30 2.19 7.26 -11.62
N ASP A 31 2.34 8.16 -12.58
CA ASP A 31 1.25 9.09 -12.90
C ASP A 31 0.01 8.35 -13.38
N GLU A 32 0.18 7.40 -14.27
CA GLU A 32 -0.97 6.68 -14.80
C GLU A 32 -1.57 5.75 -13.75
N PHE A 33 -0.72 5.08 -12.97
CA PHE A 33 -1.21 4.19 -11.93
C PHE A 33 -2.07 4.95 -10.92
N LEU A 34 -1.55 6.09 -10.45
CA LEU A 34 -2.29 6.88 -9.47
C LEU A 34 -3.58 7.43 -10.06
N ALA A 35 -3.53 7.93 -11.28
CA ALA A 35 -4.73 8.47 -11.93
C ALA A 35 -5.79 7.39 -12.13
N ARG A 36 -5.36 6.21 -12.56
CA ARG A 36 -6.28 5.11 -12.84
C ARG A 36 -7.03 4.67 -11.59
N HIS A 37 -6.34 4.67 -10.46
CA HIS A 37 -6.93 4.20 -9.21
C HIS A 37 -7.38 5.33 -8.29
N HIS A 38 -7.27 6.58 -8.75
CA HIS A 38 -7.78 7.77 -8.03
C HIS A 38 -7.04 8.06 -6.73
N PHE A 39 -5.74 7.74 -6.69
CA PHE A 39 -4.94 8.05 -5.52
C PHE A 39 -4.00 9.22 -5.81
N GLY A 40 -3.67 9.97 -4.77
CA GLY A 40 -2.62 10.98 -4.86
C GLY A 40 -1.28 10.39 -4.49
N PRO A 41 -0.21 11.14 -4.69
CA PRO A 41 1.12 10.67 -4.31
C PRO A 41 1.25 10.55 -2.80
N ALA A 42 2.13 9.65 -2.35
CA ALA A 42 2.37 9.47 -0.94
C ALA A 42 2.98 10.72 -0.33
N THR A 43 2.55 11.08 0.85
CA THR A 43 3.04 12.26 1.54
C THR A 43 3.86 11.92 2.78
N ALA A 44 3.82 10.69 3.25
CA ALA A 44 4.52 10.29 4.47
C ALA A 44 5.25 8.97 4.34
N TYR A 45 4.64 7.98 3.74
CA TYR A 45 5.20 6.62 3.72
C TYR A 45 5.31 6.06 2.33
N LEU A 46 6.45 5.43 2.05
CA LEU A 46 6.68 4.74 0.78
C LEU A 46 6.90 3.26 1.04
N LEU A 47 6.39 2.45 0.14
CA LEU A 47 6.70 1.03 0.14
C LEU A 47 8.02 0.86 -0.61
N ILE A 48 8.95 0.13 0.00
CA ILE A 48 10.22 -0.20 -0.64
C ILE A 48 10.16 -1.66 -1.05
N LEU A 49 10.33 -1.92 -2.32
CA LEU A 49 10.28 -3.29 -2.82
C LEU A 49 11.27 -3.42 -3.98
N ASP A 50 12.22 -4.33 -3.85
CA ASP A 50 13.25 -4.57 -4.86
C ASP A 50 13.98 -3.27 -5.23
N ASP A 51 14.32 -2.48 -4.21
CA ASP A 51 15.03 -1.21 -4.34
C ASP A 51 14.23 -0.12 -5.05
N LYS A 52 12.95 -0.33 -5.28
CA LYS A 52 12.08 0.68 -5.87
C LYS A 52 11.15 1.24 -4.81
N ARG A 53 10.67 2.44 -5.06
CA ARG A 53 9.77 3.14 -4.14
C ARG A 53 8.40 3.29 -4.74
N TYR A 54 7.39 2.99 -3.96
CA TYR A 54 6.01 3.03 -4.42
C TYR A 54 5.16 3.82 -3.43
N ASP A 55 4.09 4.41 -3.93
CA ASP A 55 3.13 5.12 -3.09
C ASP A 55 2.34 4.09 -2.29
N SER A 56 2.65 3.96 -1.02
CA SER A 56 2.20 2.83 -0.20
C SER A 56 0.69 2.69 -0.13
N LYS A 57 -0.02 3.81 0.04
CA LYS A 57 -1.47 3.74 0.17
C LYS A 57 -2.11 3.25 -1.12
N ALA A 58 -1.63 3.77 -2.25
CA ALA A 58 -2.16 3.35 -3.55
C ALA A 58 -1.88 1.87 -3.81
N ILE A 59 -0.68 1.41 -3.48
CA ILE A 59 -0.34 0.00 -3.65
C ILE A 59 -1.27 -0.89 -2.83
N LEU A 60 -1.52 -0.53 -1.57
CA LEU A 60 -2.37 -1.37 -0.74
C LEU A 60 -3.81 -1.37 -1.25
N GLY A 61 -4.33 -0.23 -1.68
CA GLY A 61 -5.68 -0.17 -2.25
C GLY A 61 -5.83 -1.06 -3.48
N VAL A 62 -4.82 -1.04 -4.35
CA VAL A 62 -4.87 -1.86 -5.56
C VAL A 62 -4.64 -3.34 -5.21
N ALA A 63 -3.78 -3.64 -4.22
CA ALA A 63 -3.61 -5.01 -3.75
C ALA A 63 -4.94 -5.58 -3.23
N TYR A 64 -5.72 -4.75 -2.53
CA TYR A 64 -7.02 -5.16 -2.07
C TYR A 64 -7.93 -5.51 -3.24
N GLN A 65 -7.87 -4.75 -4.31
CA GLN A 65 -8.66 -5.03 -5.50
C GLN A 65 -8.21 -6.35 -6.15
N TYR A 66 -6.91 -6.62 -6.19
CA TYR A 66 -6.45 -7.90 -6.70
C TYR A 66 -6.92 -9.06 -5.81
N ALA A 67 -7.00 -8.84 -4.51
CA ALA A 67 -7.39 -9.89 -3.58
C ALA A 67 -8.89 -10.16 -3.57
N THR A 68 -9.70 -9.13 -3.73
CA THR A 68 -11.14 -9.25 -3.51
C THR A 68 -12.00 -8.93 -4.73
N GLY A 69 -11.42 -8.30 -5.73
CA GLY A 69 -12.18 -7.81 -6.88
C GLY A 69 -12.89 -6.49 -6.62
N ARG A 70 -12.74 -5.92 -5.43
CA ARG A 70 -13.42 -4.69 -5.07
C ARG A 70 -12.44 -3.54 -4.97
N PRO A 71 -12.73 -2.40 -5.61
CA PRO A 71 -11.82 -1.27 -5.51
C PRO A 71 -11.95 -0.58 -4.16
N LEU A 72 -10.85 0.01 -3.70
CA LEU A 72 -10.86 0.90 -2.55
C LEU A 72 -10.27 2.22 -3.00
N GLY A 73 -10.87 3.31 -2.55
CA GLY A 73 -10.36 4.64 -2.86
C GLY A 73 -9.60 5.24 -1.69
N PRO A 74 -9.04 6.43 -1.92
CA PRO A 74 -8.19 7.06 -0.90
C PRO A 74 -8.93 7.49 0.36
N HIS A 75 -10.25 7.61 0.28
CA HIS A 75 -11.02 8.01 1.46
C HIS A 75 -11.52 6.82 2.26
N ASP A 76 -11.23 5.60 1.83
CA ASP A 76 -11.73 4.41 2.50
C ASP A 76 -10.80 3.92 3.61
N PHE A 77 -9.58 4.40 3.66
CA PHE A 77 -8.62 3.98 4.68
C PHE A 77 -7.49 5.00 4.79
N SER A 78 -6.72 4.90 5.85
CA SER A 78 -5.63 5.84 6.07
C SER A 78 -4.31 5.27 5.60
N GLY A 79 -3.33 6.15 5.37
CA GLY A 79 -2.02 5.72 4.92
C GLY A 79 -0.99 5.56 6.03
N GLY A 80 -1.35 5.84 7.27
CA GLY A 80 -0.38 5.91 8.36
C GLY A 80 -0.04 4.57 8.99
N VAL A 81 0.59 4.65 10.18
CA VAL A 81 1.06 3.45 10.87
C VAL A 81 -0.08 2.54 11.30
N HIS A 82 -1.28 3.07 11.43
CA HIS A 82 -2.45 2.27 11.76
C HIS A 82 -3.29 2.00 10.50
N GLY A 83 -2.78 2.35 9.33
CA GLY A 83 -3.44 2.12 8.06
C GLY A 83 -2.50 1.40 7.11
N ALA A 84 -2.37 1.92 5.89
CA ALA A 84 -1.62 1.23 4.82
C ALA A 84 -0.19 0.88 5.22
N ALA A 85 0.54 1.83 5.84
CA ALA A 85 1.92 1.56 6.22
C ALA A 85 2.00 0.39 7.20
N GLY A 86 1.10 0.38 8.19
CA GLY A 86 1.09 -0.69 9.18
C GLY A 86 0.73 -2.04 8.56
N VAL A 87 -0.27 -2.07 7.69
CA VAL A 87 -0.68 -3.30 7.03
C VAL A 87 0.46 -3.86 6.18
N LEU A 88 1.11 -3.02 5.38
CA LEU A 88 2.21 -3.48 4.54
C LEU A 88 3.37 -4.00 5.37
N ARG A 89 3.69 -3.33 6.49
CA ARG A 89 4.72 -3.83 7.38
C ARG A 89 4.34 -5.19 7.95
N SER A 90 3.08 -5.36 8.34
CA SER A 90 2.65 -6.64 8.90
C SER A 90 2.73 -7.77 7.87
N LEU A 91 2.69 -7.43 6.59
CA LEU A 91 2.84 -8.42 5.53
C LEU A 91 4.31 -8.68 5.17
N GLY A 92 5.23 -8.04 5.88
CA GLY A 92 6.65 -8.29 5.70
C GLY A 92 7.36 -7.32 4.77
N PHE A 93 6.72 -6.24 4.37
CA PHE A 93 7.34 -5.28 3.47
C PHE A 93 8.03 -4.15 4.22
N GLU A 94 9.04 -3.58 3.59
CA GLU A 94 9.75 -2.44 4.14
C GLU A 94 8.98 -1.16 3.83
N ILE A 95 8.83 -0.30 4.83
CA ILE A 95 8.17 0.98 4.67
C ILE A 95 9.16 2.06 5.11
N ALA A 96 9.34 3.06 4.27
CA ALA A 96 10.18 4.20 4.60
C ALA A 96 9.30 5.41 4.89
N ASN A 97 9.68 6.16 5.92
CA ASN A 97 8.98 7.40 6.24
C ASN A 97 9.71 8.52 5.49
N ILE A 98 9.02 9.19 4.60
CA ILE A 98 9.61 10.25 3.79
C ILE A 98 10.21 11.34 4.67
N ARG A 99 9.56 11.64 5.78
CA ARG A 99 10.04 12.69 6.68
C ARG A 99 11.27 12.33 7.46
N ASP A 100 11.52 11.04 7.62
CA ASP A 100 12.67 10.60 8.35
C ASP A 100 13.91 10.54 7.51
N ARG A 101 13.83 10.93 6.23
CA ARG A 101 14.93 10.98 5.41
C ARG A 101 15.87 11.95 5.98
N GLY A 102 15.40 12.76 6.69
CA GLY A 102 16.13 13.58 7.43
C GLY A 102 17.10 14.37 6.84
N PRO A 103 17.88 14.97 7.49
CA PRO A 103 18.71 15.87 7.09
C PRO A 103 19.81 15.24 6.71
N ALA A 104 19.85 14.52 6.40
CA ALA A 104 20.82 14.03 5.89
C ALA A 104 21.90 14.78 6.18
N THR A 105 21.89 15.33 6.43
CA THR A 105 22.79 16.01 6.53
C THR A 105 23.51 15.96 6.68
#